data_2e3c1d5b1a59c625586e7f243ebad6af
#
_entry.id   2e3c1d5b1a59c625586e7f243ebad6af
#
_cell.length_a   1.000
_cell.length_b   1.000
_cell.length_c   1.000
_cell.angle_alpha   90.00
_cell.angle_beta   90.00
_cell.angle_gamma   90.00
#
_symmetry.space_group_name_H-M   'P 1'
#
loop_
_entity.id
_entity.type
_entity.pdbx_description
1 polymer ?
#
loop_
_entity_poly.entity_id
_entity_poly.type
_entity_poly.pdbx_seq_one_letter_code
_entity_poly.pdbx_strand_id
1 'polypeptide(L)'
;MKRITDIAELRKVQTGILDDIHRFCTANGIMYFLSCGTLIGAVRHKGYIPWDDDLDLYMPRKDYDRFVKLYTDAGGRYRVLDPKKEKNYFYTFAKVVDTRTLLVETETEGYQIGVYVDIFPVDYVSDNEAERQRIFKRKRLLYKIRRCKISKRNYLKSALAYYCYKMLPVTVGMLNGMIERMVVRREPTNTVANMTEAGPSVKGCMPAKDIEGDVDIEFEGKMYKTMAGYKDYLSRTYGDYMKLPPVDQRASRLTGPTATSRKTANSIKKKKKRFRHKRKEKPGNGHCPAFLVLSQLTPGHEILLIPHS
;
A
#
# COMPACT_ATOMS: atom_id res chain seq x y z
N MET A 1 -16.12 -18.33 15.49
CA MET A 1 -15.44 -17.15 14.88
C MET A 1 -16.38 -15.96 14.92
N LYS A 2 -15.92 -14.81 15.42
CA LYS A 2 -16.70 -13.56 15.37
C LYS A 2 -16.28 -12.78 14.13
N ARG A 3 -17.25 -12.30 13.34
CA ARG A 3 -16.98 -11.46 12.17
C ARG A 3 -16.78 -10.00 12.61
N ILE A 4 -15.71 -9.38 12.14
CA ILE A 4 -15.48 -7.94 12.28
C ILE A 4 -16.26 -7.24 11.17
N THR A 5 -17.26 -6.46 11.53
CA THR A 5 -18.09 -5.67 10.60
C THR A 5 -17.96 -4.18 10.85
N ASP A 6 -17.37 -3.80 11.98
CA ASP A 6 -17.16 -2.42 12.40
C ASP A 6 -15.71 -2.00 12.11
N ILE A 7 -15.57 -0.86 11.44
CA ILE A 7 -14.26 -0.26 11.15
C ILE A 7 -13.49 0.11 12.42
N ALA A 8 -14.18 0.46 13.51
CA ALA A 8 -13.54 0.77 14.78
C ALA A 8 -12.89 -0.48 15.40
N GLU A 9 -13.53 -1.65 15.28
CA GLU A 9 -12.94 -2.92 15.75
C GLU A 9 -11.71 -3.29 14.91
N LEU A 10 -11.76 -3.12 13.58
CA LEU A 10 -10.59 -3.32 12.70
C LEU A 10 -9.44 -2.41 13.10
N ARG A 11 -9.69 -1.10 13.24
CA ARG A 11 -8.69 -0.10 13.61
C ARG A 11 -8.06 -0.40 14.98
N LYS A 12 -8.83 -0.89 15.94
CA LYS A 12 -8.31 -1.33 17.24
C LYS A 12 -7.31 -2.47 17.11
N VAL A 13 -7.55 -3.44 16.22
CA VAL A 13 -6.60 -4.51 15.95
C VAL A 13 -5.34 -3.97 15.28
N GLN A 14 -5.49 -3.13 14.25
CA GLN A 14 -4.37 -2.53 13.53
C GLN A 14 -3.52 -1.62 14.43
N THR A 15 -4.15 -0.79 15.27
CA THR A 15 -3.42 0.04 16.25
C THR A 15 -2.64 -0.82 17.26
N GLY A 16 -3.20 -1.98 17.67
CA GLY A 16 -2.47 -2.92 18.50
C GLY A 16 -1.22 -3.50 17.82
N ILE A 17 -1.29 -3.78 16.50
CA ILE A 17 -0.12 -4.19 15.72
C ILE A 17 0.90 -3.03 15.63
N LEU A 18 0.44 -1.81 15.36
CA LEU A 18 1.28 -0.61 15.27
C LEU A 18 2.02 -0.33 16.59
N ASP A 19 1.33 -0.46 17.74
CA ASP A 19 1.94 -0.33 19.07
C ASP A 19 3.09 -1.32 19.28
N ASP A 20 2.90 -2.56 18.86
CA ASP A 20 3.93 -3.60 18.99
C ASP A 20 5.12 -3.33 18.07
N ILE A 21 4.87 -2.92 16.82
CA ILE A 21 5.92 -2.49 15.89
C ILE A 21 6.71 -1.31 16.45
N HIS A 22 6.02 -0.28 16.97
CA HIS A 22 6.66 0.88 17.56
C HIS A 22 7.58 0.51 18.72
N ARG A 23 7.06 -0.28 19.68
CA ARG A 23 7.83 -0.77 20.82
C ARG A 23 9.06 -1.57 20.37
N PHE A 24 8.88 -2.49 19.42
CA PHE A 24 9.96 -3.32 18.90
C PHE A 24 11.03 -2.47 18.18
N CYS A 25 10.63 -1.58 17.29
CA CYS A 25 11.54 -0.72 16.54
C CYS A 25 12.33 0.20 17.47
N THR A 26 11.66 0.81 18.45
CA THR A 26 12.32 1.67 19.45
C THR A 26 13.36 0.89 20.27
N ALA A 27 13.00 -0.30 20.75
CA ALA A 27 13.91 -1.13 21.54
C ALA A 27 15.13 -1.63 20.76
N ASN A 28 15.01 -1.77 19.44
CA ASN A 28 16.08 -2.31 18.58
C ASN A 28 16.79 -1.26 17.73
N GLY A 29 16.48 0.03 17.89
CA GLY A 29 17.06 1.10 17.06
C GLY A 29 16.79 0.88 15.57
N ILE A 30 15.56 0.51 15.22
CA ILE A 30 15.07 0.33 13.85
C ILE A 30 14.23 1.53 13.48
N MET A 31 14.61 2.20 12.39
CA MET A 31 13.90 3.37 11.89
C MET A 31 12.65 2.93 11.10
N TYR A 32 11.51 3.54 11.42
CA TYR A 32 10.26 3.37 10.67
C TYR A 32 9.50 4.70 10.62
N PHE A 33 8.60 4.83 9.66
CA PHE A 33 7.82 6.04 9.42
C PHE A 33 6.35 5.71 9.16
N LEU A 34 5.42 6.41 9.81
CA LEU A 34 4.06 6.47 9.29
C LEU A 34 4.10 7.04 7.87
N SER A 35 3.37 6.45 6.93
CA SER A 35 3.44 6.81 5.52
C SER A 35 2.08 6.84 4.84
N CYS A 36 2.03 7.23 3.60
CA CYS A 36 0.82 7.18 2.76
C CYS A 36 -0.42 7.80 3.41
N GLY A 37 -1.54 7.09 3.38
CA GLY A 37 -2.81 7.48 4.00
C GLY A 37 -2.70 7.64 5.51
N THR A 38 -1.95 6.76 6.16
CA THR A 38 -1.71 6.81 7.62
C THR A 38 -1.06 8.13 8.04
N LEU A 39 -0.05 8.59 7.29
CA LEU A 39 0.61 9.86 7.58
C LEU A 39 -0.30 11.07 7.32
N ILE A 40 -1.08 11.07 6.24
CA ILE A 40 -2.10 12.11 6.01
C ILE A 40 -3.11 12.12 7.17
N GLY A 41 -3.51 10.95 7.64
CA GLY A 41 -4.39 10.78 8.78
C GLY A 41 -3.79 11.39 10.05
N ALA A 42 -2.55 11.07 10.38
CA ALA A 42 -1.81 11.63 11.52
C ALA A 42 -1.77 13.17 11.49
N VAL A 43 -1.38 13.74 10.34
CA VAL A 43 -1.24 15.20 10.20
C VAL A 43 -2.58 15.92 10.26
N ARG A 44 -3.60 15.41 9.56
CA ARG A 44 -4.88 16.10 9.34
C ARG A 44 -5.94 15.79 10.38
N HIS A 45 -5.95 14.56 10.90
CA HIS A 45 -7.02 14.04 11.76
C HIS A 45 -6.52 13.59 13.14
N LYS A 46 -5.21 13.58 13.38
CA LYS A 46 -4.57 12.99 14.58
C LYS A 46 -4.89 11.51 14.77
N GLY A 47 -5.24 10.83 13.68
CA GLY A 47 -5.67 9.45 13.66
C GLY A 47 -5.97 9.01 12.23
N TYR A 48 -6.80 7.99 12.08
CA TYR A 48 -7.22 7.53 10.75
C TYR A 48 -7.95 8.61 9.95
N ILE A 49 -7.76 8.61 8.65
CA ILE A 49 -8.70 9.25 7.74
C ILE A 49 -10.06 8.56 7.94
N PRO A 50 -11.19 9.30 8.14
CA PRO A 50 -12.47 8.69 8.56
C PRO A 50 -12.98 7.53 7.72
N TRP A 51 -12.61 7.46 6.44
CA TRP A 51 -13.00 6.40 5.50
C TRP A 51 -11.86 5.45 5.13
N ASP A 52 -10.71 5.51 5.82
CA ASP A 52 -9.55 4.67 5.59
C ASP A 52 -9.53 3.45 6.52
N ASP A 53 -9.08 2.31 6.02
CA ASP A 53 -9.12 1.03 6.71
C ASP A 53 -7.78 0.28 6.68
N ASP A 54 -6.68 0.96 6.36
CA ASP A 54 -5.33 0.40 6.33
C ASP A 54 -4.32 1.25 7.11
N LEU A 55 -3.20 0.63 7.48
CA LEU A 55 -2.03 1.27 8.05
C LEU A 55 -0.81 0.92 7.22
N ASP A 56 -0.08 1.95 6.80
CA ASP A 56 1.09 1.88 5.95
C ASP A 56 2.31 2.45 6.66
N LEU A 57 3.39 1.69 6.72
CA LEU A 57 4.68 2.12 7.25
C LEU A 57 5.76 2.03 6.18
N TYR A 58 6.63 3.02 6.15
CA TYR A 58 7.89 2.98 5.41
C TYR A 58 9.05 2.64 6.35
N MET A 59 10.00 1.88 5.83
CA MET A 59 11.29 1.65 6.49
C MET A 59 12.43 1.82 5.48
N PRO A 60 13.53 2.53 5.79
CA PRO A 60 14.73 2.48 4.99
C PRO A 60 15.16 1.02 4.77
N ARG A 61 15.64 0.66 3.58
CA ARG A 61 15.96 -0.74 3.21
C ARG A 61 16.76 -1.48 4.28
N LYS A 62 17.78 -0.86 4.85
CA LYS A 62 18.62 -1.45 5.89
C LYS A 62 17.80 -1.82 7.14
N ASP A 63 16.91 -0.93 7.56
CA ASP A 63 16.05 -1.13 8.73
C ASP A 63 14.93 -2.12 8.42
N TYR A 64 14.36 -2.10 7.23
CA TYR A 64 13.40 -3.10 6.76
C TYR A 64 13.99 -4.53 6.81
N ASP A 65 15.19 -4.74 6.26
CA ASP A 65 15.82 -6.06 6.25
C ASP A 65 16.14 -6.53 7.69
N ARG A 66 16.58 -5.61 8.57
CA ARG A 66 16.78 -5.88 10.02
C ARG A 66 15.46 -6.23 10.70
N PHE A 67 14.42 -5.44 10.47
CA PHE A 67 13.09 -5.65 11.03
C PHE A 67 12.54 -7.03 10.65
N VAL A 68 12.48 -7.35 9.36
CA VAL A 68 11.98 -8.64 8.88
C VAL A 68 12.75 -9.82 9.48
N LYS A 69 14.08 -9.69 9.59
CA LYS A 69 14.94 -10.73 10.19
C LYS A 69 14.66 -10.93 11.67
N LEU A 70 14.63 -9.85 12.45
CA LEU A 70 14.56 -9.91 13.92
C LEU A 70 13.13 -10.12 14.41
N TYR A 71 12.15 -9.46 13.82
CA TYR A 71 10.75 -9.50 14.25
C TYR A 71 10.09 -10.88 14.01
N THR A 72 10.55 -11.61 12.99
CA THR A 72 10.01 -12.96 12.69
C THR A 72 10.15 -13.91 13.88
N ASP A 73 11.17 -13.73 14.71
CA ASP A 73 11.49 -14.62 15.82
C ASP A 73 10.88 -14.13 17.14
N ALA A 74 10.14 -13.01 17.12
CA ALA A 74 9.57 -12.42 18.33
C ALA A 74 8.48 -13.27 18.98
N GLY A 75 7.99 -14.32 18.32
CA GLY A 75 7.04 -15.30 18.81
C GLY A 75 5.79 -14.68 19.47
N GLY A 76 4.58 -15.11 19.18
CA GLY A 76 3.42 -14.62 19.87
C GLY A 76 2.24 -14.22 18.97
N ARG A 77 1.49 -13.19 19.36
CA ARG A 77 0.27 -12.76 18.68
C ARG A 77 0.52 -12.21 17.29
N TYR A 78 1.62 -11.49 17.10
CA TYR A 78 1.94 -10.81 15.83
C TYR A 78 3.08 -11.52 15.12
N ARG A 79 2.94 -11.63 13.79
CA ARG A 79 3.91 -12.30 12.93
C ARG A 79 4.19 -11.46 11.69
N VAL A 80 5.46 -11.38 11.27
CA VAL A 80 5.82 -10.78 9.99
C VAL A 80 5.70 -11.82 8.87
N LEU A 81 4.99 -11.46 7.81
CA LEU A 81 4.96 -12.18 6.54
C LEU A 81 5.86 -11.43 5.55
N ASP A 82 6.75 -12.17 4.88
CA ASP A 82 7.74 -11.60 3.97
C ASP A 82 7.86 -12.45 2.70
N PRO A 83 8.01 -11.83 1.50
CA PRO A 83 8.07 -12.54 0.22
C PRO A 83 9.24 -13.51 0.07
N LYS A 84 10.31 -13.40 0.87
CA LYS A 84 11.47 -14.30 0.83
C LYS A 84 11.24 -15.56 1.66
N LYS A 85 10.43 -15.47 2.72
CA LYS A 85 10.23 -16.54 3.69
C LYS A 85 8.95 -17.33 3.47
N GLU A 86 7.89 -16.68 2.98
CA GLU A 86 6.56 -17.27 2.81
C GLU A 86 6.37 -17.80 1.38
N LYS A 87 6.30 -19.12 1.23
CA LYS A 87 6.29 -19.81 -0.08
C LYS A 87 5.19 -19.35 -1.05
N ASN A 88 4.01 -18.99 -0.54
CA ASN A 88 2.87 -18.57 -1.35
C ASN A 88 2.51 -17.09 -1.16
N TYR A 89 3.42 -16.30 -0.61
CA TYR A 89 3.18 -14.90 -0.37
C TYR A 89 3.25 -14.10 -1.67
N PHE A 90 2.18 -13.42 -2.00
CA PHE A 90 2.10 -12.75 -3.29
C PHE A 90 2.45 -11.26 -3.27
N TYR A 91 2.56 -10.63 -2.09
CA TYR A 91 3.03 -9.26 -2.01
C TYR A 91 4.55 -9.19 -2.20
N THR A 92 5.06 -8.00 -2.53
CA THR A 92 6.49 -7.70 -2.72
C THR A 92 7.09 -6.94 -1.54
N PHE A 93 6.32 -6.80 -0.46
CA PHE A 93 6.66 -6.10 0.78
C PHE A 93 6.14 -6.91 1.97
N ALA A 94 6.63 -6.61 3.16
CA ALA A 94 6.21 -7.33 4.35
C ALA A 94 4.86 -6.83 4.90
N LYS A 95 4.17 -7.70 5.62
CA LYS A 95 3.01 -7.37 6.44
C LYS A 95 3.24 -7.91 7.84
N VAL A 96 2.91 -7.13 8.86
CA VAL A 96 2.76 -7.66 10.23
C VAL A 96 1.29 -7.98 10.44
N VAL A 97 1.01 -9.24 10.77
CA VAL A 97 -0.36 -9.75 10.90
C VAL A 97 -0.69 -10.14 12.34
N ASP A 98 -1.93 -9.96 12.75
CA ASP A 98 -2.48 -10.53 13.98
C ASP A 98 -2.94 -11.96 13.69
N THR A 99 -2.23 -12.96 14.24
CA THR A 99 -2.49 -14.39 14.03
C THR A 99 -3.83 -14.86 14.61
N ARG A 100 -4.48 -14.06 15.46
CA ARG A 100 -5.80 -14.34 16.04
C ARG A 100 -6.95 -13.89 15.14
N THR A 101 -6.65 -13.35 13.98
CA THR A 101 -7.64 -12.85 13.02
C THR A 101 -7.49 -13.56 11.69
N LEU A 102 -8.55 -13.60 10.89
CA LEU A 102 -8.56 -14.14 9.55
C LEU A 102 -9.22 -13.12 8.62
N LEU A 103 -8.47 -12.66 7.63
CA LEU A 103 -8.96 -11.82 6.55
C LEU A 103 -9.09 -12.70 5.30
N VAL A 104 -10.31 -12.78 4.75
CA VAL A 104 -10.59 -13.55 3.54
C VAL A 104 -10.69 -12.61 2.36
N GLU A 105 -9.72 -12.67 1.46
CA GLU A 105 -9.75 -11.93 0.20
C GLU A 105 -10.55 -12.68 -0.86
N THR A 106 -11.61 -12.07 -1.36
CA THR A 106 -12.52 -12.72 -2.32
C THR A 106 -12.00 -12.75 -3.76
N GLU A 107 -11.08 -11.87 -4.12
CA GLU A 107 -10.60 -11.73 -5.50
C GLU A 107 -9.27 -12.44 -5.79
N THR A 108 -8.55 -12.86 -4.76
CA THR A 108 -7.30 -13.62 -4.88
C THR A 108 -7.52 -15.11 -4.60
N GLU A 109 -6.80 -15.97 -5.29
CA GLU A 109 -6.93 -17.41 -5.12
C GLU A 109 -6.32 -17.85 -3.77
N GLY A 110 -7.19 -18.15 -2.80
CA GLY A 110 -6.81 -18.99 -1.65
C GLY A 110 -5.84 -18.38 -0.64
N TYR A 111 -5.60 -17.06 -0.68
CA TYR A 111 -4.68 -16.44 0.26
C TYR A 111 -5.45 -15.88 1.46
N GLN A 112 -5.18 -16.44 2.62
CA GLN A 112 -5.77 -16.04 3.89
C GLN A 112 -4.67 -15.54 4.81
N ILE A 113 -4.83 -14.34 5.35
CA ILE A 113 -3.92 -13.72 6.30
C ILE A 113 -4.72 -13.12 7.46
N GLY A 114 -4.06 -12.76 8.55
CA GLY A 114 -4.69 -11.96 9.61
C GLY A 114 -4.88 -10.50 9.21
N VAL A 115 -5.56 -9.73 10.05
CA VAL A 115 -5.55 -8.26 9.98
C VAL A 115 -4.10 -7.79 10.07
N TYR A 116 -3.72 -6.78 9.30
CA TYR A 116 -2.32 -6.44 9.09
C TYR A 116 -2.03 -4.93 9.10
N VAL A 117 -0.74 -4.64 9.23
CA VAL A 117 -0.09 -3.37 8.92
C VAL A 117 0.92 -3.61 7.80
N ASP A 118 0.90 -2.77 6.78
CA ASP A 118 1.81 -2.86 5.64
C ASP A 118 3.16 -2.22 5.94
N ILE A 119 4.24 -2.94 5.62
CA ILE A 119 5.62 -2.49 5.82
C ILE A 119 6.32 -2.44 4.48
N PHE A 120 6.57 -1.24 3.99
CA PHE A 120 7.20 -1.01 2.70
C PHE A 120 8.67 -0.62 2.87
N PRO A 121 9.59 -1.28 2.17
CA PRO A 121 10.96 -0.80 2.10
C PRO A 121 11.04 0.46 1.23
N VAL A 122 11.87 1.40 1.64
CA VAL A 122 12.29 2.54 0.84
C VAL A 122 13.70 2.29 0.36
N ASP A 123 13.85 2.23 -0.96
CA ASP A 123 15.09 1.89 -1.65
C ASP A 123 15.72 3.12 -2.31
N TYR A 124 17.05 3.14 -2.39
CA TYR A 124 17.75 4.07 -3.27
C TYR A 124 17.40 3.78 -4.73
N VAL A 125 17.15 4.85 -5.49
CA VAL A 125 16.89 4.77 -6.93
C VAL A 125 17.86 5.67 -7.68
N SER A 126 18.08 5.42 -8.97
CA SER A 126 18.98 6.24 -9.77
C SER A 126 18.57 7.71 -9.75
N ASP A 127 19.52 8.63 -9.62
CA ASP A 127 19.29 10.06 -9.77
C ASP A 127 18.97 10.44 -11.23
N ASN A 128 19.33 9.57 -12.19
CA ASN A 128 18.96 9.74 -13.59
C ASN A 128 17.50 9.37 -13.84
N GLU A 129 16.70 10.35 -14.24
CA GLU A 129 15.25 10.16 -14.48
C GLU A 129 14.97 9.16 -15.61
N ALA A 130 15.75 9.15 -16.68
CA ALA A 130 15.53 8.24 -17.80
C ALA A 130 15.79 6.78 -17.38
N GLU A 131 16.78 6.54 -16.54
CA GLU A 131 17.04 5.22 -15.95
C GLU A 131 15.90 4.80 -15.04
N ARG A 132 15.44 5.68 -14.14
CA ARG A 132 14.26 5.42 -13.28
C ARG A 132 13.04 5.03 -14.11
N GLN A 133 12.75 5.78 -15.17
CA GLN A 133 11.60 5.50 -16.06
C GLN A 133 11.71 4.12 -16.71
N ARG A 134 12.90 3.71 -17.15
CA ARG A 134 13.13 2.36 -17.72
C ARG A 134 12.85 1.26 -16.69
N ILE A 135 13.36 1.42 -15.45
CA ILE A 135 13.13 0.47 -14.35
C ILE A 135 11.63 0.41 -14.03
N PHE A 136 10.94 1.54 -13.88
CA PHE A 136 9.49 1.58 -13.62
C PHE A 136 8.68 0.90 -14.71
N LYS A 137 9.04 1.11 -15.99
CA LYS A 137 8.37 0.46 -17.12
C LYS A 137 8.53 -1.07 -17.08
N ARG A 138 9.75 -1.56 -16.85
CA ARG A 138 10.04 -3.01 -16.72
C ARG A 138 9.30 -3.61 -15.52
N LYS A 139 9.39 -2.96 -14.37
CA LYS A 139 8.68 -3.36 -13.15
C LYS A 139 7.18 -3.48 -13.39
N ARG A 140 6.55 -2.49 -14.03
CA ARG A 140 5.11 -2.51 -14.33
C ARG A 140 4.70 -3.73 -15.16
N LEU A 141 5.56 -4.18 -16.08
CA LEU A 141 5.30 -5.42 -16.85
C LEU A 141 5.30 -6.64 -15.92
N LEU A 142 6.31 -6.79 -15.07
CA LEU A 142 6.38 -7.90 -14.11
C LEU A 142 5.16 -7.92 -13.16
N TYR A 143 4.72 -6.75 -12.69
CA TYR A 143 3.50 -6.63 -11.89
C TYR A 143 2.23 -7.02 -12.66
N LYS A 144 2.13 -6.71 -13.95
CA LYS A 144 1.01 -7.17 -14.78
C LYS A 144 0.99 -8.69 -14.87
N ILE A 145 2.13 -9.31 -15.16
CA ILE A 145 2.26 -10.78 -15.24
C ILE A 145 1.88 -11.38 -13.89
N ARG A 146 2.47 -10.89 -12.79
CA ARG A 146 2.17 -11.36 -11.44
C ARG A 146 0.68 -11.26 -11.10
N ARG A 147 0.05 -10.13 -11.39
CA ARG A 147 -1.38 -9.94 -11.15
C ARG A 147 -2.25 -10.93 -11.94
N CYS A 148 -1.88 -11.28 -13.19
CA CYS A 148 -2.57 -12.32 -13.93
C CYS A 148 -2.45 -13.70 -13.27
N LYS A 149 -1.32 -13.99 -12.60
CA LYS A 149 -1.12 -15.26 -11.89
C LYS A 149 -2.03 -15.42 -10.67
N ILE A 150 -2.26 -14.35 -9.91
CA ILE A 150 -2.99 -14.39 -8.64
C ILE A 150 -4.47 -14.03 -8.76
N SER A 151 -4.90 -13.39 -9.84
CA SER A 151 -6.28 -12.92 -9.98
C SER A 151 -7.20 -14.03 -10.50
N LYS A 152 -8.37 -14.17 -9.87
CA LYS A 152 -9.47 -15.02 -10.33
C LYS A 152 -10.15 -14.48 -11.57
N ARG A 153 -10.09 -13.17 -11.79
CA ARG A 153 -10.79 -12.48 -12.88
C ARG A 153 -9.79 -11.85 -13.86
N ASN A 154 -10.17 -11.84 -15.13
CA ASN A 154 -9.44 -11.06 -16.13
C ASN A 154 -9.61 -9.55 -15.83
N TYR A 155 -8.51 -8.87 -15.55
CA TYR A 155 -8.46 -7.42 -15.34
C TYR A 155 -7.83 -6.66 -16.51
N LEU A 156 -7.30 -7.38 -17.52
CA LEU A 156 -6.75 -6.78 -18.72
C LEU A 156 -7.85 -6.51 -19.75
N LYS A 157 -7.64 -5.49 -20.59
CA LYS A 157 -8.54 -5.21 -21.71
C LYS A 157 -8.56 -6.35 -22.75
N SER A 158 -7.43 -7.07 -22.89
CA SER A 158 -7.29 -8.21 -23.79
C SER A 158 -7.32 -9.50 -22.98
N ALA A 159 -8.32 -10.36 -23.25
CA ALA A 159 -8.41 -11.68 -22.65
C ALA A 159 -7.23 -12.58 -23.11
N LEU A 160 -6.84 -12.48 -24.37
CA LEU A 160 -5.68 -13.21 -24.89
C LEU A 160 -4.40 -12.89 -24.13
N ALA A 161 -4.11 -11.60 -23.93
CA ALA A 161 -2.94 -11.18 -23.15
C ALA A 161 -3.01 -11.67 -21.69
N TYR A 162 -4.19 -11.69 -21.08
CA TYR A 162 -4.38 -12.22 -19.73
C TYR A 162 -4.02 -13.70 -19.66
N TYR A 163 -4.56 -14.53 -20.57
CA TYR A 163 -4.27 -15.96 -20.59
C TYR A 163 -2.81 -16.24 -20.96
N CYS A 164 -2.22 -15.53 -21.93
CA CYS A 164 -0.79 -15.62 -22.22
C CYS A 164 0.07 -15.37 -20.98
N TYR A 165 -0.20 -14.31 -20.21
CA TYR A 165 0.55 -14.03 -18.97
C TYR A 165 0.29 -15.06 -17.89
N LYS A 166 -0.95 -15.56 -17.76
CA LYS A 166 -1.31 -16.60 -16.79
C LYS A 166 -0.61 -17.93 -17.08
N MET A 167 -0.41 -18.27 -18.35
CA MET A 167 0.23 -19.52 -18.79
C MET A 167 1.77 -19.49 -18.82
N LEU A 168 2.41 -18.30 -18.66
CA LEU A 168 3.88 -18.24 -18.61
C LEU A 168 4.44 -19.22 -17.55
N PRO A 169 5.54 -19.95 -17.83
CA PRO A 169 6.13 -20.90 -16.89
C PRO A 169 6.96 -20.20 -15.80
N VAL A 170 6.35 -19.23 -15.12
CA VAL A 170 6.96 -18.47 -14.01
C VAL A 170 6.04 -18.47 -12.82
N THR A 171 6.59 -18.63 -11.62
CA THR A 171 5.86 -18.58 -10.35
C THR A 171 5.78 -17.15 -9.81
N VAL A 172 4.86 -16.91 -8.88
CA VAL A 172 4.76 -15.61 -8.18
C VAL A 172 6.05 -15.31 -7.42
N GLY A 173 6.64 -16.31 -6.76
CA GLY A 173 7.91 -16.16 -6.04
C GLY A 173 9.07 -15.78 -6.99
N MET A 174 9.16 -16.38 -8.17
CA MET A 174 10.16 -15.99 -9.19
C MET A 174 9.97 -14.53 -9.61
N LEU A 175 8.72 -14.11 -9.86
CA LEU A 175 8.42 -12.73 -10.24
C LEU A 175 8.76 -11.75 -9.13
N ASN A 176 8.46 -12.08 -7.86
CA ASN A 176 8.83 -11.28 -6.71
C ASN A 176 10.37 -11.14 -6.60
N GLY A 177 11.11 -12.24 -6.76
CA GLY A 177 12.58 -12.21 -6.77
C GLY A 177 13.16 -11.41 -7.93
N MET A 178 12.56 -11.45 -9.11
CA MET A 178 12.98 -10.61 -10.26
C MET A 178 12.71 -9.13 -9.99
N ILE A 179 11.56 -8.79 -9.40
CA ILE A 179 11.22 -7.42 -9.02
C ILE A 179 12.23 -6.93 -7.99
N GLU A 180 12.49 -7.69 -6.95
CA GLU A 180 13.41 -7.31 -5.89
C GLU A 180 14.82 -7.06 -6.42
N ARG A 181 15.39 -7.97 -7.20
CA ARG A 181 16.73 -7.79 -7.82
C ARG A 181 16.82 -6.54 -8.70
N MET A 182 15.69 -6.14 -9.32
CA MET A 182 15.64 -4.95 -10.16
C MET A 182 15.59 -3.66 -9.36
N VAL A 183 14.93 -3.68 -8.19
CA VAL A 183 14.62 -2.45 -7.44
C VAL A 183 15.60 -2.19 -6.30
N VAL A 184 16.20 -3.23 -5.70
CA VAL A 184 17.13 -3.08 -4.59
C VAL A 184 18.46 -2.55 -5.12
N ARG A 185 18.79 -1.31 -4.78
CA ARG A 185 20.08 -0.69 -5.04
C ARG A 185 20.85 -0.58 -3.74
N ARG A 186 22.08 -1.06 -3.73
CA ARG A 186 22.97 -1.04 -2.55
C ARG A 186 23.73 0.27 -2.41
N GLU A 187 24.04 0.91 -3.53
CA GLU A 187 24.77 2.17 -3.55
C GLU A 187 23.85 3.34 -3.21
N PRO A 188 24.20 4.18 -2.22
CA PRO A 188 23.45 5.37 -1.90
C PRO A 188 23.36 6.33 -3.09
N THR A 189 22.21 6.98 -3.19
CA THR A 189 21.93 8.04 -4.17
C THR A 189 21.17 9.17 -3.47
N ASN A 190 21.00 10.31 -4.14
CA ASN A 190 20.24 11.42 -3.57
C ASN A 190 18.72 11.20 -3.62
N THR A 191 18.27 10.13 -4.27
CA THR A 191 16.83 9.86 -4.49
C THR A 191 16.47 8.48 -3.94
N VAL A 192 15.35 8.42 -3.22
CA VAL A 192 14.77 7.17 -2.71
C VAL A 192 13.30 7.04 -3.10
N ALA A 193 12.79 5.81 -3.11
CA ALA A 193 11.39 5.54 -3.39
C ALA A 193 10.92 4.20 -2.80
N ASN A 194 9.62 4.07 -2.52
CA ASN A 194 9.00 2.77 -2.36
C ASN A 194 8.88 2.11 -3.74
N MET A 195 9.65 1.08 -3.96
CA MET A 195 9.71 0.36 -5.23
C MET A 195 8.89 -0.94 -5.25
N THR A 196 8.26 -1.30 -4.14
CA THR A 196 7.56 -2.58 -3.98
C THR A 196 6.10 -2.55 -4.42
N GLU A 197 5.53 -1.39 -4.67
CA GLU A 197 4.17 -1.26 -5.20
C GLU A 197 4.11 -1.22 -6.73
N ALA A 198 2.94 -1.57 -7.29
CA ALA A 198 2.73 -1.58 -8.74
C ALA A 198 2.88 -0.20 -9.40
N GLY A 199 2.77 0.86 -8.62
CA GLY A 199 2.50 2.19 -9.09
C GLY A 199 3.42 3.34 -8.73
N PRO A 200 4.68 3.24 -8.29
CA PRO A 200 5.42 4.48 -8.15
C PRO A 200 5.60 5.08 -9.55
N SER A 201 4.96 6.22 -9.70
CA SER A 201 5.33 7.18 -10.71
C SER A 201 6.60 7.90 -10.20
N VAL A 202 7.23 8.66 -11.06
CA VAL A 202 8.28 9.62 -10.69
C VAL A 202 7.89 10.48 -9.48
N LYS A 203 6.58 10.70 -9.28
CA LYS A 203 6.01 11.43 -8.13
C LYS A 203 6.21 10.76 -6.77
N GLY A 204 6.40 9.44 -6.71
CA GLY A 204 6.71 8.71 -5.48
C GLY A 204 8.19 8.72 -5.10
N CYS A 205 9.05 9.36 -5.90
CA CYS A 205 10.45 9.57 -5.55
C CYS A 205 10.58 10.75 -4.59
N MET A 206 11.45 10.62 -3.60
CA MET A 206 11.75 11.68 -2.64
C MET A 206 13.27 11.82 -2.44
N PRO A 207 13.77 12.99 -2.03
CA PRO A 207 15.16 13.14 -1.65
C PRO A 207 15.54 12.20 -0.51
N ALA A 208 16.74 11.61 -0.56
CA ALA A 208 17.20 10.71 0.49
C ALA A 208 17.25 11.40 1.86
N LYS A 209 17.60 12.70 1.90
CA LYS A 209 17.60 13.50 3.14
C LYS A 209 16.25 13.52 3.88
N ASP A 210 15.14 13.31 3.19
CA ASP A 210 13.80 13.32 3.82
C ASP A 210 13.62 12.15 4.79
N ILE A 211 14.39 11.05 4.62
CA ILE A 211 14.35 9.84 5.44
C ILE A 211 15.60 9.63 6.30
N GLU A 212 16.51 10.59 6.36
CA GLU A 212 17.74 10.50 7.18
C GLU A 212 17.47 10.67 8.68
N GLY A 213 16.29 11.17 9.06
CA GLY A 213 15.88 11.35 10.44
C GLY A 213 14.40 11.11 10.64
N ASP A 214 13.99 10.94 11.88
CA ASP A 214 12.60 10.82 12.29
C ASP A 214 12.16 11.97 13.21
N VAL A 215 10.85 12.17 13.26
CA VAL A 215 10.17 13.07 14.20
C VAL A 215 8.96 12.36 14.78
N ASP A 216 8.57 12.78 15.99
CA ASP A 216 7.37 12.27 16.63
C ASP A 216 6.12 12.93 16.02
N ILE A 217 5.09 12.12 15.80
CA ILE A 217 3.79 12.56 15.30
C ILE A 217 2.67 11.85 16.04
N GLU A 218 1.61 12.59 16.37
CA GLU A 218 0.44 12.05 17.05
C GLU A 218 -0.44 11.26 16.07
N PHE A 219 -0.84 10.03 16.50
CA PHE A 219 -1.81 9.20 15.80
C PHE A 219 -2.62 8.38 16.81
N GLU A 220 -3.97 8.50 16.78
CA GLU A 220 -4.89 7.80 17.71
C GLU A 220 -4.51 8.02 19.21
N GLY A 221 -4.13 9.26 19.57
CA GLY A 221 -3.79 9.65 20.93
C GLY A 221 -2.43 9.16 21.44
N LYS A 222 -1.57 8.62 20.58
CA LYS A 222 -0.21 8.18 20.90
C LYS A 222 0.81 8.82 19.97
N MET A 223 2.09 8.80 20.39
CA MET A 223 3.19 9.31 19.58
C MET A 223 3.88 8.17 18.83
N TYR A 224 4.06 8.35 17.54
CA TYR A 224 4.77 7.43 16.65
C TYR A 224 5.78 8.19 15.81
N LYS A 225 6.58 7.48 15.02
CA LYS A 225 7.63 8.08 14.21
C LYS A 225 7.18 8.30 12.77
N THR A 226 7.61 9.44 12.20
CA THR A 226 7.56 9.68 10.76
C THR A 226 8.85 10.34 10.29
N MET A 227 9.06 10.37 8.96
CA MET A 227 10.27 10.97 8.38
C MET A 227 10.35 12.48 8.64
N ALA A 228 11.54 13.01 8.88
CA ALA A 228 11.75 14.43 9.13
C ALA A 228 11.21 15.31 7.98
N GLY A 229 11.37 14.87 6.73
CA GLY A 229 10.88 15.58 5.53
C GLY A 229 9.42 15.32 5.16
N TYR A 230 8.58 14.88 6.10
CA TYR A 230 7.20 14.44 5.80
C TYR A 230 6.31 15.49 5.14
N LYS A 231 6.48 16.77 5.44
CA LYS A 231 5.66 17.85 4.85
C LYS A 231 5.93 17.98 3.35
N ASP A 232 7.20 17.94 2.97
CA ASP A 232 7.62 18.01 1.57
C ASP A 232 7.23 16.75 0.81
N TYR A 233 7.39 15.58 1.44
CA TYR A 233 6.90 14.29 0.91
C TYR A 233 5.40 14.34 0.61
N LEU A 234 4.58 14.76 1.57
CA LEU A 234 3.13 14.86 1.41
C LEU A 234 2.74 15.85 0.32
N SER A 235 3.35 17.04 0.29
CA SER A 235 3.08 18.06 -0.71
C SER A 235 3.44 17.60 -2.13
N ARG A 236 4.60 16.94 -2.31
CA ARG A 236 5.02 16.40 -3.62
C ARG A 236 4.13 15.27 -4.09
N THR A 237 3.74 14.38 -3.18
CA THR A 237 3.03 13.15 -3.52
C THR A 237 1.54 13.40 -3.73
N TYR A 238 0.94 14.20 -2.86
CA TYR A 238 -0.52 14.38 -2.77
C TYR A 238 -1.00 15.81 -3.09
N GLY A 239 -0.08 16.78 -3.26
CA GLY A 239 -0.42 18.17 -3.48
C GLY A 239 -0.94 18.82 -2.20
N ASP A 240 -2.09 19.49 -2.29
CA ASP A 240 -2.77 20.06 -1.11
C ASP A 240 -3.45 18.94 -0.30
N TYR A 241 -2.64 18.18 0.46
CA TYR A 241 -3.09 17.05 1.26
C TYR A 241 -3.97 17.45 2.46
N MET A 242 -3.97 18.73 2.84
CA MET A 242 -4.86 19.25 3.89
C MET A 242 -6.30 19.41 3.40
N LYS A 243 -6.49 19.58 2.10
CA LYS A 243 -7.82 19.69 1.48
C LYS A 243 -8.49 18.31 1.42
N LEU A 244 -9.70 18.25 1.96
CA LEU A 244 -10.50 17.02 1.90
C LEU A 244 -10.94 16.72 0.46
N PRO A 245 -10.84 15.47 0.00
CA PRO A 245 -11.39 15.09 -1.29
C PRO A 245 -12.92 15.28 -1.33
N PRO A 246 -13.54 15.40 -2.51
CA PRO A 246 -14.99 15.42 -2.66
C PRO A 246 -15.67 14.23 -1.98
N VAL A 247 -16.87 14.41 -1.44
CA VAL A 247 -17.61 13.38 -0.66
C VAL A 247 -17.80 12.08 -1.44
N ASP A 248 -18.02 12.15 -2.75
CA ASP A 248 -18.16 11.00 -3.64
C ASP A 248 -16.85 10.19 -3.83
N GLN A 249 -15.73 10.71 -3.37
CA GLN A 249 -14.42 10.05 -3.37
C GLN A 249 -14.03 9.51 -1.98
N ARG A 250 -14.85 9.74 -0.94
CA ARG A 250 -14.64 9.28 0.43
C ARG A 250 -15.38 7.96 0.63
N ALA A 251 -14.78 6.84 0.23
CA ALA A 251 -15.40 5.53 0.38
C ALA A 251 -14.47 4.58 1.15
N SER A 252 -14.97 4.01 2.25
CA SER A 252 -14.33 2.87 2.90
C SER A 252 -14.55 1.60 2.08
N ARG A 253 -13.57 0.72 2.08
CA ARG A 253 -13.62 -0.56 1.37
C ARG A 253 -14.43 -1.60 2.12
N LEU A 254 -14.38 -1.57 3.46
CA LEU A 254 -15.17 -2.46 4.32
C LEU A 254 -16.67 -2.25 4.17
N THR A 255 -17.10 -0.98 4.09
CA THR A 255 -18.53 -0.67 4.01
C THR A 255 -19.07 -0.65 2.58
N GLY A 256 -18.20 -0.65 1.58
CA GLY A 256 -18.56 -0.47 0.17
C GLY A 256 -19.32 0.84 -0.09
N PRO A 257 -19.48 1.30 -1.32
CA PRO A 257 -20.38 2.40 -1.59
C PRO A 257 -21.81 1.97 -1.25
N THR A 258 -22.48 2.69 -0.36
CA THR A 258 -23.92 2.51 -0.10
C THR A 258 -24.67 2.53 -1.42
N ALA A 259 -25.79 1.80 -1.53
CA ALA A 259 -26.58 1.69 -2.78
C ALA A 259 -26.92 3.07 -3.40
N THR A 260 -27.01 4.11 -2.58
CA THR A 260 -27.20 5.51 -2.98
C THR A 260 -25.98 6.08 -3.72
N SER A 261 -24.76 5.81 -3.29
CA SER A 261 -23.55 6.28 -3.96
C SER A 261 -23.30 5.58 -5.29
N ARG A 262 -23.71 4.29 -5.44
CA ARG A 262 -23.65 3.57 -6.72
C ARG A 262 -24.60 4.17 -7.77
N LYS A 263 -25.81 4.57 -7.37
CA LYS A 263 -26.75 5.23 -8.29
C LYS A 263 -26.23 6.59 -8.76
N THR A 264 -25.66 7.37 -7.85
CA THR A 264 -25.08 8.70 -8.17
C THR A 264 -23.84 8.56 -9.06
N ALA A 265 -22.92 7.64 -8.76
CA ALA A 265 -21.76 7.37 -9.58
C ALA A 265 -22.11 6.90 -11.00
N ASN A 266 -23.15 6.06 -11.14
CA ASN A 266 -23.63 5.60 -12.44
C ASN A 266 -24.34 6.71 -13.23
N SER A 267 -25.05 7.65 -12.58
CA SER A 267 -25.67 8.81 -13.21
C SER A 267 -24.63 9.79 -13.71
N ILE A 268 -23.56 10.03 -12.95
CA ILE A 268 -22.42 10.88 -13.31
C ILE A 268 -21.63 10.26 -14.47
N LYS A 269 -21.41 8.92 -14.48
CA LYS A 269 -20.78 8.22 -15.62
C LYS A 269 -21.63 8.34 -16.90
N LYS A 270 -22.96 8.23 -16.80
CA LYS A 270 -23.87 8.46 -17.94
C LYS A 270 -23.82 9.93 -18.43
N LYS A 271 -23.80 10.93 -17.54
CA LYS A 271 -23.64 12.34 -17.90
C LYS A 271 -22.27 12.63 -18.55
N LYS A 272 -21.15 12.12 -18.01
CA LYS A 272 -19.83 12.28 -18.60
C LYS A 272 -19.71 11.64 -20.00
N LYS A 273 -20.38 10.51 -20.26
CA LYS A 273 -20.41 9.87 -21.58
C LYS A 273 -21.18 10.74 -22.62
N ARG A 274 -22.20 11.46 -22.17
CA ARG A 274 -23.01 12.38 -23.03
C ARG A 274 -22.27 13.70 -23.33
N PHE A 275 -21.39 14.16 -22.44
CA PHE A 275 -20.57 15.36 -22.63
C PHE A 275 -19.31 15.12 -23.47
N ARG A 276 -18.77 13.88 -23.50
CA ARG A 276 -17.58 13.53 -24.30
C ARG A 276 -17.83 13.54 -25.82
N HIS A 277 -19.07 13.54 -26.28
CA HIS A 277 -19.40 13.62 -27.70
C HIS A 277 -19.48 15.04 -28.25
N LYS A 278 -19.30 16.10 -27.44
CA LYS A 278 -19.48 17.49 -27.88
C LYS A 278 -18.26 18.42 -27.73
N ARG A 279 -17.06 17.90 -27.39
CA ARG A 279 -15.85 18.76 -27.40
C ARG A 279 -14.63 17.99 -27.88
N LYS A 280 -14.31 18.19 -29.15
CA LYS A 280 -12.94 18.14 -29.67
C LYS A 280 -12.36 19.53 -29.45
N GLU A 281 -11.57 19.77 -28.40
CA GLU A 281 -10.66 20.88 -28.24
C GLU A 281 -9.42 20.47 -27.45
N LYS A 282 -8.28 21.06 -27.79
CA LYS A 282 -6.89 20.75 -27.50
C LYS A 282 -6.54 20.68 -25.98
N PRO A 283 -5.44 19.97 -25.58
CA PRO A 283 -5.10 19.75 -24.20
C PRO A 283 -4.47 20.99 -23.58
N GLY A 284 -5.17 21.59 -22.64
CA GLY A 284 -4.62 22.52 -21.65
C GLY A 284 -4.24 21.75 -20.39
N ASN A 285 -3.19 22.19 -19.71
CA ASN A 285 -2.59 21.65 -18.50
C ASN A 285 -3.62 21.07 -17.51
N GLY A 286 -3.79 19.75 -17.56
CA GLY A 286 -4.71 19.03 -16.70
C GLY A 286 -4.02 18.61 -15.39
N HIS A 287 -4.50 19.11 -14.28
CA HIS A 287 -4.29 18.52 -12.97
C HIS A 287 -4.69 17.06 -13.03
N CYS A 288 -3.72 16.18 -12.90
CA CYS A 288 -3.95 14.75 -12.76
C CYS A 288 -4.59 14.50 -11.38
N PRO A 289 -5.75 13.83 -11.29
CA PRO A 289 -6.29 13.45 -9.99
C PRO A 289 -5.23 12.65 -9.24
N ALA A 290 -4.97 13.02 -7.99
CA ALA A 290 -4.13 12.26 -7.10
C ALA A 290 -4.65 10.81 -7.11
N PHE A 291 -3.88 9.92 -7.72
CA PHE A 291 -4.07 8.50 -7.51
C PHE A 291 -3.71 8.25 -6.04
N LEU A 292 -4.72 8.10 -5.19
CA LEU A 292 -4.52 7.35 -3.95
C LEU A 292 -3.81 6.07 -4.36
N VAL A 293 -2.64 5.85 -3.79
CA VAL A 293 -1.96 4.57 -3.85
C VAL A 293 -2.85 3.62 -3.08
N LEU A 294 -3.64 2.86 -3.82
CA LEU A 294 -4.61 1.94 -3.27
C LEU A 294 -3.84 0.69 -2.83
N SER A 295 -3.56 0.56 -1.55
CA SER A 295 -3.33 -0.76 -0.99
C SER A 295 -4.55 -1.62 -1.34
N GLN A 296 -4.32 -2.88 -1.72
CA GLN A 296 -5.25 -3.62 -2.57
C GLN A 296 -6.32 -4.38 -1.76
N LEU A 297 -7.11 -3.71 -0.93
CA LEU A 297 -8.35 -4.29 -0.44
C LEU A 297 -9.47 -3.98 -1.44
N THR A 298 -10.05 -5.00 -2.04
CA THR A 298 -11.21 -4.88 -2.92
C THR A 298 -12.51 -4.94 -2.13
N PRO A 299 -13.62 -4.35 -2.59
CA PRO A 299 -14.91 -4.46 -1.90
C PRO A 299 -15.33 -5.93 -1.77
N GLY A 300 -15.54 -6.40 -0.55
CA GLY A 300 -16.00 -7.78 -0.29
C GLY A 300 -15.11 -8.60 0.64
N HIS A 301 -14.21 -7.99 1.42
CA HIS A 301 -13.42 -8.70 2.42
C HIS A 301 -14.28 -9.11 3.62
N GLU A 302 -14.11 -10.34 4.06
CA GLU A 302 -14.62 -10.83 5.34
C GLU A 302 -13.47 -10.94 6.33
N ILE A 303 -13.62 -10.35 7.50
CA ILE A 303 -12.65 -10.41 8.60
C ILE A 303 -13.26 -11.21 9.74
N LEU A 304 -12.57 -12.24 10.18
CA LEU A 304 -13.01 -13.14 11.23
C LEU A 304 -12.00 -13.11 12.40
N LEU A 305 -12.52 -13.08 13.62
CA LEU A 305 -11.74 -13.36 14.82
C LEU A 305 -11.72 -14.87 15.07
N ILE A 306 -10.52 -15.43 15.24
CA ILE A 306 -10.34 -16.83 15.60
C ILE A 306 -10.40 -16.91 17.13
N PRO A 307 -11.30 -17.71 17.76
CA PRO A 307 -11.31 -17.87 19.19
C PRO A 307 -10.00 -18.55 19.64
N HIS A 308 -9.51 -18.15 20.82
CA HIS A 308 -8.43 -18.89 21.46
C HIS A 308 -8.93 -20.31 21.80
N SER A 309 -8.23 -21.32 21.33
CA SER A 309 -8.24 -22.67 21.91
C SER A 309 -7.35 -22.70 23.13
#